data_771c4c2e373d9a1cfcaa77c85ec23238
#
_entry.id   771c4c2e373d9a1cfcaa77c85ec23238
#
_cell.length_a   1.000
_cell.length_b   1.000
_cell.length_c   1.000
_cell.angle_alpha   90.00
_cell.angle_beta   90.00
_cell.angle_gamma   90.00
#
_symmetry.space_group_name_H-M   'P 1'
#
loop_
_entity.id
_entity.type
_entity.pdbx_description
1 polymer ?
#
loop_
_entity_poly.entity_id
_entity_poly.type
_entity_poly.pdbx_seq_one_letter_code
_entity_poly.pdbx_strand_id
1 'polypeptide(L)'
;MNESFDKDFSNHTPMMQQYLKLKAQHPEILLFYRMGDFYELFYDDAKRASQLLDISLTKRGASAGEPIPMAGIPHHAVENYLAKLVNQGESVAICEQIGDPATSKGPVERKVVRIVTPGTISDEALLQERQDNLLAAIWQDGKGYGYATLDISSGRFRLSEPADRETMAAELQRTNPAELLYAEDFAEMALIEGRRGLRRRPLWEFEIDTARQQLNLQFGTRDLVGFGVENASRGLCAAGCLLQYVKDTQRTSLPHIRSITMERQQDSIIMDAATRRNLEITQNLAGGVENTLAAVLDCTVTPMGSRMLKRWLHMPVRNTDILRERQQTIGALQDTVSELQPVLRQVGDLERILARLALRTARPRDLCLLYTSPSPRDRAVISYAVFCLKKKKNHNI
;
A
#
# COMPACT_ATOMS: atom_id res chain seq x y z
N MET A 1 -1.11 5.18 -28.95
CA MET A 1 -0.02 5.54 -29.87
C MET A 1 1.19 5.88 -29.02
N ASN A 2 2.16 4.96 -28.97
CA ASN A 2 3.45 5.23 -28.35
C ASN A 2 4.22 6.20 -29.24
N GLU A 3 4.24 7.46 -28.92
CA GLU A 3 5.33 8.31 -29.39
C GLU A 3 6.60 7.82 -28.71
N SER A 4 7.32 6.95 -29.38
CA SER A 4 8.69 6.61 -29.04
C SER A 4 9.49 7.89 -29.13
N PHE A 5 9.79 8.49 -27.97
CA PHE A 5 10.85 9.48 -27.86
C PHE A 5 12.17 8.76 -28.17
N ASP A 6 12.49 8.66 -29.43
CA ASP A 6 13.83 8.29 -29.91
C ASP A 6 14.74 9.52 -29.70
N LYS A 7 14.99 9.87 -28.43
CA LYS A 7 16.03 10.82 -28.09
C LYS A 7 17.34 10.14 -28.45
N ASP A 8 18.06 10.73 -29.42
CA ASP A 8 19.38 10.27 -29.79
C ASP A 8 20.37 10.48 -28.63
N PHE A 9 20.73 9.41 -27.97
CA PHE A 9 21.72 9.40 -26.89
C PHE A 9 23.11 9.00 -27.38
N SER A 10 23.36 8.98 -28.69
CA SER A 10 24.62 8.50 -29.30
C SER A 10 25.89 9.22 -28.81
N ASN A 11 25.74 10.49 -28.41
CA ASN A 11 26.84 11.31 -27.90
C ASN A 11 27.24 11.01 -26.44
N HIS A 12 26.47 10.12 -25.75
CA HIS A 12 26.76 9.72 -24.39
C HIS A 12 27.56 8.43 -24.33
N THR A 13 28.27 8.20 -23.22
CA THR A 13 28.95 6.93 -22.97
C THR A 13 27.95 5.76 -22.92
N PRO A 14 28.34 4.52 -23.26
CA PRO A 14 27.41 3.37 -23.30
C PRO A 14 26.61 3.19 -22.01
N MET A 15 27.22 3.43 -20.86
CA MET A 15 26.53 3.36 -19.55
C MET A 15 25.47 4.47 -19.42
N MET A 16 25.81 5.72 -19.82
CA MET A 16 24.86 6.82 -19.77
C MET A 16 23.72 6.68 -20.78
N GLN A 17 23.98 6.10 -21.95
CA GLN A 17 22.94 5.75 -22.90
C GLN A 17 21.91 4.78 -22.27
N GLN A 18 22.39 3.75 -21.57
CA GLN A 18 21.52 2.81 -20.86
C GLN A 18 20.70 3.50 -19.76
N TYR A 19 21.35 4.35 -18.94
CA TYR A 19 20.69 5.12 -17.90
C TYR A 19 19.60 6.04 -18.48
N LEU A 20 19.93 6.83 -19.50
CA LEU A 20 19.01 7.79 -20.10
C LEU A 20 17.82 7.12 -20.78
N LYS A 21 18.00 5.96 -21.41
CA LYS A 21 16.91 5.13 -21.96
C LYS A 21 15.94 4.67 -20.87
N LEU A 22 16.45 4.21 -19.72
CA LEU A 22 15.65 3.81 -18.60
C LEU A 22 14.93 5.03 -17.95
N LYS A 23 15.65 6.14 -17.81
CA LYS A 23 15.07 7.39 -17.27
C LYS A 23 13.97 7.95 -18.15
N ALA A 24 14.09 7.85 -19.47
CA ALA A 24 13.06 8.29 -20.42
C ALA A 24 11.73 7.52 -20.24
N GLN A 25 11.77 6.27 -19.75
CA GLN A 25 10.57 5.48 -19.43
C GLN A 25 9.90 5.93 -18.10
N HIS A 26 10.66 6.62 -17.23
CA HIS A 26 10.22 7.04 -15.91
C HIS A 26 10.66 8.49 -15.61
N PRO A 27 10.21 9.49 -16.39
CA PRO A 27 10.75 10.84 -16.35
C PRO A 27 10.61 11.54 -14.99
N GLU A 28 9.51 11.29 -14.28
CA GLU A 28 9.19 11.95 -13.00
C GLU A 28 9.64 11.15 -11.76
N ILE A 29 10.06 9.90 -11.94
CA ILE A 29 10.42 8.97 -10.85
C ILE A 29 11.94 8.98 -10.66
N LEU A 30 12.41 9.08 -9.42
CA LEU A 30 13.83 8.97 -9.11
C LEU A 30 14.36 7.57 -9.50
N LEU A 31 15.42 7.51 -10.30
CA LEU A 31 16.00 6.26 -10.76
C LEU A 31 17.22 5.87 -9.89
N PHE A 32 17.07 4.86 -9.05
CA PHE A 32 18.14 4.24 -8.28
C PHE A 32 18.86 3.20 -9.16
N TYR A 33 19.99 3.59 -9.72
CA TYR A 33 20.70 2.80 -10.72
C TYR A 33 21.85 2.02 -10.06
N ARG A 34 21.76 0.70 -10.00
CA ARG A 34 22.73 -0.17 -9.32
C ARG A 34 24.12 -0.09 -9.94
N MET A 35 25.12 0.26 -9.15
CA MET A 35 26.53 0.33 -9.51
C MET A 35 27.39 -0.28 -8.40
N GLY A 36 27.69 -1.58 -8.51
CA GLY A 36 28.41 -2.30 -7.44
C GLY A 36 27.65 -2.25 -6.11
N ASP A 37 28.27 -1.71 -5.07
CA ASP A 37 27.68 -1.60 -3.72
C ASP A 37 26.84 -0.34 -3.49
N PHE A 38 26.59 0.44 -4.56
CA PHE A 38 25.82 1.67 -4.50
C PHE A 38 24.64 1.64 -5.46
N TYR A 39 23.62 2.46 -5.11
CA TYR A 39 22.68 3.01 -6.07
C TYR A 39 23.13 4.42 -6.41
N GLU A 40 23.40 4.68 -7.66
CA GLU A 40 23.82 5.99 -8.16
C GLU A 40 22.65 6.68 -8.87
N LEU A 41 22.52 7.98 -8.64
CA LEU A 41 21.58 8.85 -9.33
C LEU A 41 22.40 9.86 -10.13
N PHE A 42 21.89 10.25 -11.31
CA PHE A 42 22.58 11.16 -12.19
C PHE A 42 21.70 12.34 -12.58
N TYR A 43 22.34 13.41 -13.06
CA TYR A 43 21.70 14.63 -13.57
C TYR A 43 20.72 15.24 -12.55
N ASP A 44 19.48 15.50 -12.99
CA ASP A 44 18.47 16.13 -12.15
C ASP A 44 17.98 15.23 -11.00
N ASP A 45 17.99 13.90 -11.18
CA ASP A 45 17.72 12.97 -10.10
C ASP A 45 18.76 13.09 -8.97
N ALA A 46 20.04 13.27 -9.31
CA ALA A 46 21.10 13.47 -8.32
C ALA A 46 20.90 14.77 -7.54
N LYS A 47 20.58 15.87 -8.23
CA LYS A 47 20.31 17.17 -7.58
C LYS A 47 19.09 17.07 -6.65
N ARG A 48 17.99 16.47 -7.14
CA ARG A 48 16.75 16.29 -6.38
C ARG A 48 16.98 15.41 -5.15
N ALA A 49 17.64 14.26 -5.32
CA ALA A 49 17.94 13.36 -4.22
C ALA A 49 18.88 13.98 -3.18
N SER A 50 19.90 14.74 -3.62
CA SER A 50 20.79 15.48 -2.72
C SER A 50 20.01 16.44 -1.81
N GLN A 51 19.04 17.18 -2.37
CA GLN A 51 18.20 18.12 -1.60
C GLN A 51 17.25 17.39 -0.63
N LEU A 52 16.60 16.31 -1.09
CA LEU A 52 15.58 15.59 -0.31
C LEU A 52 16.19 14.73 0.80
N LEU A 53 17.37 14.20 0.60
CA LEU A 53 18.01 13.23 1.49
C LEU A 53 19.18 13.82 2.29
N ASP A 54 19.59 15.07 1.99
CA ASP A 54 20.78 15.71 2.55
C ASP A 54 22.04 14.86 2.34
N ILE A 55 22.24 14.41 1.08
CA ILE A 55 23.42 13.65 0.66
C ILE A 55 24.30 14.50 -0.27
N SER A 56 25.60 14.20 -0.29
CA SER A 56 26.57 14.95 -1.08
C SER A 56 26.30 14.82 -2.57
N LEU A 57 26.20 15.96 -3.26
CA LEU A 57 26.20 16.03 -4.71
C LEU A 57 27.66 16.07 -5.21
N THR A 58 28.03 15.11 -6.01
CA THR A 58 29.38 14.98 -6.59
C THR A 58 29.34 15.06 -8.12
N LYS A 59 30.49 14.93 -8.77
CA LYS A 59 30.59 14.86 -10.24
C LYS A 59 31.34 13.61 -10.64
N ARG A 60 30.82 12.90 -11.64
CA ARG A 60 31.45 11.68 -12.17
C ARG A 60 31.79 11.84 -13.63
N GLY A 61 33.07 12.14 -13.93
CA GLY A 61 33.53 12.26 -15.31
C GLY A 61 32.71 13.27 -16.12
N ALA A 62 32.75 13.10 -17.45
CA ALA A 62 31.95 13.91 -18.37
C ALA A 62 31.25 13.01 -19.40
N SER A 63 30.10 13.44 -19.88
CA SER A 63 29.37 12.81 -20.99
C SER A 63 28.75 13.89 -21.85
N ALA A 64 28.85 13.74 -23.15
CA ALA A 64 28.47 14.78 -24.12
C ALA A 64 29.18 16.15 -23.87
N GLY A 65 30.42 16.14 -23.36
CA GLY A 65 31.19 17.32 -23.07
C GLY A 65 30.93 18.02 -21.72
N GLU A 66 29.91 17.59 -20.97
CA GLU A 66 29.50 18.20 -19.69
C GLU A 66 29.77 17.27 -18.50
N PRO A 67 30.15 17.83 -17.32
CA PRO A 67 30.28 17.06 -16.10
C PRO A 67 28.95 16.42 -15.70
N ILE A 68 28.98 15.16 -15.26
CA ILE A 68 27.78 14.44 -14.84
C ILE A 68 27.57 14.64 -13.33
N PRO A 69 26.51 15.41 -12.90
CA PRO A 69 26.13 15.45 -11.50
C PRO A 69 25.74 14.05 -11.01
N MET A 70 26.22 13.64 -9.85
CA MET A 70 26.00 12.32 -9.29
C MET A 70 25.77 12.40 -7.77
N ALA A 71 24.84 11.59 -7.28
CA ALA A 71 24.68 11.28 -5.87
C ALA A 71 24.64 9.76 -5.68
N GLY A 72 25.17 9.24 -4.59
CA GLY A 72 25.25 7.82 -4.34
C GLY A 72 24.68 7.42 -2.98
N ILE A 73 23.98 6.30 -2.95
CA ILE A 73 23.39 5.69 -1.75
C ILE A 73 23.94 4.29 -1.60
N PRO A 74 24.53 3.92 -0.44
CA PRO A 74 24.99 2.58 -0.20
C PRO A 74 23.85 1.55 -0.30
N HIS A 75 24.04 0.46 -1.01
CA HIS A 75 23.01 -0.57 -1.19
C HIS A 75 22.48 -1.12 0.12
N HIS A 76 23.35 -1.40 1.09
CA HIS A 76 22.94 -1.93 2.39
C HIS A 76 22.09 -0.94 3.23
N ALA A 77 22.12 0.35 2.92
CA ALA A 77 21.39 1.40 3.61
C ALA A 77 20.15 1.91 2.84
N VAL A 78 19.87 1.34 1.67
CA VAL A 78 18.84 1.84 0.74
C VAL A 78 17.46 1.99 1.38
N GLU A 79 17.07 1.09 2.28
CA GLU A 79 15.77 1.13 2.94
C GLU A 79 15.54 2.43 3.74
N ASN A 80 16.55 2.92 4.44
CA ASN A 80 16.45 4.15 5.21
C ASN A 80 16.22 5.38 4.31
N TYR A 81 16.86 5.39 3.14
CA TYR A 81 16.71 6.46 2.15
C TYR A 81 15.37 6.36 1.42
N LEU A 82 14.93 5.15 1.07
CA LEU A 82 13.60 4.92 0.50
C LEU A 82 12.50 5.39 1.47
N ALA A 83 12.62 5.08 2.76
CA ALA A 83 11.67 5.53 3.78
C ALA A 83 11.53 7.06 3.80
N LYS A 84 12.65 7.79 3.75
CA LYS A 84 12.65 9.26 3.71
C LYS A 84 11.94 9.79 2.46
N LEU A 85 12.28 9.26 1.28
CA LEU A 85 11.71 9.70 0.01
C LEU A 85 10.20 9.43 -0.06
N VAL A 86 9.80 8.22 0.27
CA VAL A 86 8.40 7.80 0.22
C VAL A 86 7.53 8.60 1.20
N ASN A 87 8.03 8.90 2.40
CA ASN A 87 7.34 9.75 3.38
C ASN A 87 7.19 11.21 2.90
N GLN A 88 8.01 11.63 1.95
CA GLN A 88 7.89 12.93 1.29
C GLN A 88 6.96 12.89 0.06
N GLY A 89 6.40 11.72 -0.28
CA GLY A 89 5.52 11.52 -1.43
C GLY A 89 6.24 11.18 -2.73
N GLU A 90 7.57 10.92 -2.66
CA GLU A 90 8.38 10.57 -3.83
C GLU A 90 8.23 9.11 -4.22
N SER A 91 8.43 8.83 -5.51
CA SER A 91 8.50 7.47 -6.04
C SER A 91 9.91 7.18 -6.54
N VAL A 92 10.34 5.92 -6.39
CA VAL A 92 11.69 5.48 -6.74
C VAL A 92 11.64 4.22 -7.59
N ALA A 93 12.24 4.25 -8.77
CA ALA A 93 12.46 3.09 -9.61
C ALA A 93 13.78 2.41 -9.21
N ILE A 94 13.70 1.16 -8.77
CA ILE A 94 14.86 0.35 -8.41
C ILE A 94 15.35 -0.39 -9.65
N CYS A 95 16.57 -0.09 -10.06
CA CYS A 95 17.20 -0.66 -11.24
C CYS A 95 18.35 -1.56 -10.83
N GLU A 96 18.23 -2.86 -11.10
CA GLU A 96 19.21 -3.89 -10.77
C GLU A 96 20.01 -4.36 -11.99
N GLN A 97 21.19 -4.89 -11.72
CA GLN A 97 22.01 -5.57 -12.71
C GLN A 97 21.42 -6.93 -13.03
N ILE A 98 21.31 -7.25 -14.32
CA ILE A 98 20.83 -8.55 -14.79
C ILE A 98 21.99 -9.28 -15.48
N GLY A 99 22.23 -10.52 -15.07
CA GLY A 99 23.34 -11.34 -15.57
C GLY A 99 24.61 -11.23 -14.75
N ASP A 100 25.62 -12.01 -15.14
CA ASP A 100 26.92 -12.08 -14.47
C ASP A 100 27.85 -11.02 -15.05
N PRO A 101 28.42 -10.10 -14.23
CA PRO A 101 29.40 -9.12 -14.67
C PRO A 101 30.66 -9.77 -15.30
N ALA A 102 31.02 -10.99 -14.87
CA ALA A 102 32.23 -11.70 -15.36
C ALA A 102 32.07 -12.20 -16.80
N THR A 103 30.85 -12.40 -17.30
CA THR A 103 30.57 -12.94 -18.64
C THR A 103 30.15 -11.87 -19.66
N SER A 104 29.93 -10.64 -19.21
CA SER A 104 29.42 -9.54 -20.05
C SER A 104 30.54 -8.92 -20.93
N LYS A 105 30.33 -8.87 -22.25
CA LYS A 105 31.21 -8.16 -23.22
C LYS A 105 30.88 -6.67 -23.37
N GLY A 106 30.47 -5.98 -22.29
CA GLY A 106 30.06 -4.57 -22.31
C GLY A 106 29.46 -4.15 -20.98
N PRO A 107 28.83 -2.98 -20.88
CA PRO A 107 28.11 -2.60 -19.67
C PRO A 107 27.06 -3.67 -19.35
N VAL A 108 27.09 -4.18 -18.12
CA VAL A 108 26.11 -5.16 -17.65
C VAL A 108 24.71 -4.59 -17.86
N GLU A 109 23.80 -5.40 -18.40
CA GLU A 109 22.40 -5.00 -18.60
C GLU A 109 21.75 -4.65 -17.27
N ARG A 110 20.94 -3.61 -17.25
CA ARG A 110 20.18 -3.16 -16.09
C ARG A 110 18.71 -2.98 -16.45
N LYS A 111 17.86 -3.35 -15.52
CA LYS A 111 16.41 -3.25 -15.69
C LYS A 111 15.77 -2.74 -14.42
N VAL A 112 14.71 -1.95 -14.56
CA VAL A 112 13.86 -1.58 -13.45
C VAL A 112 13.08 -2.82 -13.01
N VAL A 113 13.39 -3.30 -11.80
CA VAL A 113 12.77 -4.51 -11.24
C VAL A 113 11.54 -4.19 -10.41
N ARG A 114 11.49 -3.00 -9.82
CA ARG A 114 10.36 -2.55 -8.99
C ARG A 114 10.32 -1.02 -8.96
N ILE A 115 9.12 -0.47 -8.82
CA ILE A 115 8.91 0.95 -8.51
C ILE A 115 8.29 1.01 -7.11
N VAL A 116 8.97 1.68 -6.18
CA VAL A 116 8.51 1.91 -4.82
C VAL A 116 7.79 3.25 -4.79
N THR A 117 6.52 3.24 -4.42
CA THR A 117 5.69 4.43 -4.30
C THR A 117 5.05 4.50 -2.91
N PRO A 118 4.55 5.65 -2.45
CA PRO A 118 3.92 5.76 -1.14
C PRO A 118 2.82 4.75 -0.87
N GLY A 119 2.02 4.41 -1.87
CA GLY A 119 0.89 3.48 -1.76
C GLY A 119 1.25 2.01 -2.00
N THR A 120 2.43 1.73 -2.55
CA THR A 120 2.82 0.35 -2.93
C THR A 120 3.95 -0.24 -2.07
N ILE A 121 4.14 0.29 -0.87
CA ILE A 121 5.12 -0.22 0.08
C ILE A 121 4.68 -1.56 0.64
N SER A 122 5.59 -2.53 0.64
CA SER A 122 5.43 -3.84 1.28
C SER A 122 6.51 -4.13 2.32
N ASP A 123 7.61 -3.38 2.32
CA ASP A 123 8.75 -3.59 3.21
C ASP A 123 8.42 -3.11 4.63
N GLU A 124 8.68 -3.94 5.63
CA GLU A 124 8.41 -3.65 7.03
C GLU A 124 9.10 -2.38 7.54
N ALA A 125 10.34 -2.13 7.11
CA ALA A 125 11.10 -0.96 7.51
C ALA A 125 10.51 0.37 7.02
N LEU A 126 9.65 0.33 5.99
CA LEU A 126 9.02 1.50 5.39
C LEU A 126 7.59 1.72 5.91
N LEU A 127 6.97 0.70 6.49
CA LEU A 127 5.58 0.70 6.93
C LEU A 127 5.46 1.09 8.41
N GLN A 128 4.45 1.88 8.72
CA GLN A 128 4.04 2.05 10.11
C GLN A 128 3.31 0.79 10.58
N GLU A 129 3.81 0.19 11.66
CA GLU A 129 3.38 -1.12 12.14
C GLU A 129 1.87 -1.19 12.42
N ARG A 130 1.35 -0.16 13.09
CA ARG A 130 -0.03 -0.09 13.60
C ARG A 130 -0.99 0.70 12.71
N GLN A 131 -0.61 0.97 11.45
CA GLN A 131 -1.45 1.70 10.49
C GLN A 131 -1.55 0.94 9.19
N ASP A 132 -2.73 1.02 8.53
CA ASP A 132 -2.90 0.57 7.16
C ASP A 132 -2.16 1.53 6.22
N ASN A 133 -1.58 1.02 5.13
CA ASN A 133 -0.95 1.83 4.09
C ASN A 133 -1.78 1.69 2.81
N LEU A 134 -2.65 2.65 2.56
CA LEU A 134 -3.63 2.54 1.49
C LEU A 134 -3.16 3.23 0.22
N LEU A 135 -3.21 2.51 -0.88
CA LEU A 135 -3.28 3.02 -2.23
C LEU A 135 -4.75 3.16 -2.60
N ALA A 136 -5.15 4.29 -3.17
CA ALA A 136 -6.53 4.51 -3.60
C ALA A 136 -6.60 4.95 -5.06
N ALA A 137 -7.77 4.75 -5.67
CA ALA A 137 -8.13 5.31 -6.97
C ALA A 137 -9.51 5.93 -6.90
N ILE A 138 -9.67 7.08 -7.55
CA ILE A 138 -10.93 7.79 -7.68
C ILE A 138 -11.27 7.97 -9.16
N TRP A 139 -12.52 7.69 -9.49
CA TRP A 139 -13.10 7.92 -10.81
C TRP A 139 -14.48 8.56 -10.65
N GLN A 140 -14.94 9.30 -11.66
CA GLN A 140 -16.27 9.92 -11.62
C GLN A 140 -16.96 9.79 -12.97
N ASP A 141 -18.28 9.65 -12.92
CA ASP A 141 -19.17 9.90 -14.03
C ASP A 141 -20.17 11.00 -13.65
N GLY A 142 -21.00 11.48 -14.53
CA GLY A 142 -21.99 12.53 -14.18
C GLY A 142 -23.02 12.13 -13.11
N LYS A 143 -22.93 10.92 -12.53
CA LYS A 143 -23.90 10.38 -11.56
C LYS A 143 -23.31 10.11 -10.16
N GLY A 144 -21.99 10.21 -10.01
CA GLY A 144 -21.32 9.97 -8.74
C GLY A 144 -19.87 9.50 -8.90
N TYR A 145 -19.32 8.91 -7.85
CA TYR A 145 -17.93 8.51 -7.78
C TYR A 145 -17.78 6.99 -7.71
N GLY A 146 -16.68 6.50 -8.27
CA GLY A 146 -16.11 5.20 -7.95
C GLY A 146 -14.86 5.40 -7.12
N TYR A 147 -14.74 4.68 -6.03
CA TYR A 147 -13.60 4.75 -5.15
C TYR A 147 -13.13 3.34 -4.79
N ALA A 148 -11.85 3.07 -4.99
CA ALA A 148 -11.25 1.80 -4.62
C ALA A 148 -10.03 2.02 -3.74
N THR A 149 -9.80 1.13 -2.78
CA THR A 149 -8.62 1.14 -1.90
C THR A 149 -7.98 -0.23 -1.84
N LEU A 150 -6.67 -0.27 -1.84
CA LEU A 150 -5.89 -1.49 -1.67
C LEU A 150 -4.76 -1.26 -0.66
N ASP A 151 -4.69 -2.10 0.35
CA ASP A 151 -3.50 -2.27 1.17
C ASP A 151 -2.70 -3.45 0.62
N ILE A 152 -1.62 -3.15 -0.10
CA ILE A 152 -0.78 -4.18 -0.72
C ILE A 152 -0.07 -5.05 0.32
N SER A 153 0.18 -4.50 1.51
CA SER A 153 0.84 -5.21 2.60
C SER A 153 -0.03 -6.26 3.29
N SER A 154 -1.35 -6.24 3.04
CA SER A 154 -2.31 -7.23 3.58
C SER A 154 -3.15 -7.90 2.48
N GLY A 155 -3.14 -7.37 1.25
CA GLY A 155 -4.01 -7.83 0.15
C GLY A 155 -5.47 -7.41 0.29
N ARG A 156 -5.78 -6.48 1.22
CA ARG A 156 -7.15 -6.01 1.44
C ARG A 156 -7.57 -5.03 0.36
N PHE A 157 -8.49 -5.47 -0.50
CA PHE A 157 -9.01 -4.72 -1.63
C PHE A 157 -10.48 -4.39 -1.42
N ARG A 158 -10.83 -3.12 -1.47
CA ARG A 158 -12.20 -2.62 -1.22
C ARG A 158 -12.61 -1.62 -2.26
N LEU A 159 -13.90 -1.52 -2.50
CA LEU A 159 -14.48 -0.49 -3.35
C LEU A 159 -15.77 0.05 -2.73
N SER A 160 -16.10 1.29 -3.08
CA SER A 160 -17.34 1.97 -2.74
C SER A 160 -17.78 2.88 -3.88
N GLU A 161 -19.07 3.28 -3.87
CA GLU A 161 -19.64 4.20 -4.83
C GLU A 161 -20.30 5.38 -4.10
N PRO A 162 -19.52 6.38 -3.65
CA PRO A 162 -20.05 7.61 -3.09
C PRO A 162 -20.97 8.32 -4.08
N ALA A 163 -22.17 8.69 -3.62
CA ALA A 163 -23.19 9.29 -4.48
C ALA A 163 -22.90 10.77 -4.81
N ASP A 164 -22.23 11.45 -3.91
CA ASP A 164 -22.00 12.89 -3.97
C ASP A 164 -20.61 13.28 -3.44
N ARG A 165 -20.29 14.56 -3.62
CA ARG A 165 -19.01 15.15 -3.22
C ARG A 165 -18.77 15.07 -1.71
N GLU A 166 -19.78 15.27 -0.90
CA GLU A 166 -19.66 15.26 0.56
C GLU A 166 -19.29 13.88 1.06
N THR A 167 -19.99 12.87 0.56
CA THR A 167 -19.68 11.47 0.82
C THR A 167 -18.29 11.07 0.37
N MET A 168 -17.87 11.53 -0.82
CA MET A 168 -16.52 11.25 -1.32
C MET A 168 -15.45 11.93 -0.44
N ALA A 169 -15.69 13.17 0.00
CA ALA A 169 -14.80 13.86 0.92
C ALA A 169 -14.67 13.11 2.27
N ALA A 170 -15.79 12.58 2.79
CA ALA A 170 -15.80 11.76 4.00
C ALA A 170 -14.97 10.47 3.82
N GLU A 171 -15.08 9.79 2.67
CA GLU A 171 -14.29 8.60 2.36
C GLU A 171 -12.79 8.90 2.24
N LEU A 172 -12.42 9.98 1.58
CA LEU A 172 -11.04 10.44 1.48
C LEU A 172 -10.44 10.82 2.85
N GLN A 173 -11.25 11.41 3.73
CA GLN A 173 -10.82 11.72 5.10
C GLN A 173 -10.69 10.46 5.94
N ARG A 174 -11.62 9.52 5.80
CA ARG A 174 -11.62 8.24 6.52
C ARG A 174 -10.41 7.38 6.19
N THR A 175 -10.13 7.23 4.91
CA THR A 175 -9.10 6.32 4.41
C THR A 175 -7.72 6.95 4.42
N ASN A 176 -7.64 8.27 4.28
CA ASN A 176 -6.41 9.06 4.22
C ASN A 176 -5.30 8.31 3.44
N PRO A 177 -5.50 8.01 2.15
CA PRO A 177 -4.58 7.17 1.40
C PRO A 177 -3.20 7.82 1.29
N ALA A 178 -2.14 6.98 1.37
CA ALA A 178 -0.77 7.40 1.16
C ALA A 178 -0.50 7.82 -0.28
N GLU A 179 -1.28 7.27 -1.22
CA GLU A 179 -1.22 7.60 -2.64
C GLU A 179 -2.61 7.50 -3.26
N LEU A 180 -2.97 8.48 -4.10
CA LEU A 180 -4.28 8.56 -4.74
C LEU A 180 -4.13 8.69 -6.26
N LEU A 181 -4.65 7.71 -6.99
CA LEU A 181 -4.75 7.71 -8.44
C LEU A 181 -6.03 8.42 -8.86
N TYR A 182 -5.96 9.24 -9.91
CA TYR A 182 -7.12 9.94 -10.45
C TYR A 182 -7.04 10.04 -11.97
N ALA A 183 -8.20 10.07 -12.61
CA ALA A 183 -8.29 10.15 -14.07
C ALA A 183 -7.82 11.53 -14.59
N GLU A 184 -7.23 11.56 -15.77
CA GLU A 184 -6.68 12.80 -16.36
C GLU A 184 -7.75 13.86 -16.64
N ASP A 185 -9.01 13.47 -16.75
CA ASP A 185 -10.17 14.36 -16.93
C ASP A 185 -10.95 14.61 -15.62
N PHE A 186 -10.39 14.23 -14.45
CA PHE A 186 -11.06 14.42 -13.16
C PHE A 186 -11.37 15.91 -12.94
N ALA A 187 -12.67 16.24 -12.91
CA ALA A 187 -13.13 17.63 -12.93
C ALA A 187 -13.04 18.33 -11.56
N GLU A 188 -13.13 17.55 -10.47
CA GLU A 188 -13.23 18.12 -9.12
C GLU A 188 -11.89 18.15 -8.39
N MET A 189 -10.87 18.75 -8.99
CA MET A 189 -9.52 18.82 -8.41
C MET A 189 -9.50 19.42 -7.00
N ALA A 190 -10.38 20.37 -6.70
CA ALA A 190 -10.52 20.95 -5.35
C ALA A 190 -10.85 19.93 -4.25
N LEU A 191 -11.33 18.72 -4.60
CA LEU A 191 -11.58 17.63 -3.66
C LEU A 191 -10.31 16.92 -3.22
N ILE A 192 -9.31 16.88 -4.10
CA ILE A 192 -8.08 16.10 -3.91
C ILE A 192 -6.82 16.96 -3.82
N GLU A 193 -6.85 18.20 -4.27
CA GLU A 193 -5.70 19.10 -4.22
C GLU A 193 -5.16 19.27 -2.79
N GLY A 194 -3.86 19.52 -2.67
CA GLY A 194 -3.17 19.62 -1.39
C GLY A 194 -2.83 18.27 -0.73
N ARG A 195 -3.33 17.14 -1.26
CA ARG A 195 -2.92 15.81 -0.79
C ARG A 195 -1.56 15.42 -1.36
N ARG A 196 -0.76 14.75 -0.56
CA ARG A 196 0.49 14.15 -1.03
C ARG A 196 0.19 12.87 -1.82
N GLY A 197 1.11 12.48 -2.70
CA GLY A 197 1.00 11.21 -3.43
C GLY A 197 -0.11 11.18 -4.50
N LEU A 198 -0.49 12.33 -5.08
CA LEU A 198 -1.42 12.38 -6.21
C LEU A 198 -0.74 11.86 -7.48
N ARG A 199 -1.41 10.96 -8.21
CA ARG A 199 -0.93 10.41 -9.48
C ARG A 199 -2.03 10.46 -10.53
N ARG A 200 -1.80 11.23 -11.58
CA ARG A 200 -2.68 11.31 -12.75
C ARG A 200 -2.54 10.05 -13.60
N ARG A 201 -3.65 9.47 -14.01
CA ARG A 201 -3.70 8.26 -14.85
C ARG A 201 -4.53 8.50 -16.11
N PRO A 202 -4.16 7.88 -17.24
CA PRO A 202 -4.91 8.02 -18.47
C PRO A 202 -6.29 7.36 -18.37
N LEU A 203 -7.27 7.89 -19.12
CA LEU A 203 -8.66 7.45 -19.08
C LEU A 203 -8.86 5.96 -19.38
N TRP A 204 -8.07 5.39 -20.28
CA TRP A 204 -8.20 4.00 -20.67
C TRP A 204 -7.94 3.01 -19.53
N GLU A 205 -7.27 3.44 -18.44
CA GLU A 205 -7.09 2.60 -17.25
C GLU A 205 -8.36 2.47 -16.41
N PHE A 206 -9.35 3.34 -16.62
CA PHE A 206 -10.63 3.33 -15.94
C PHE A 206 -11.75 2.71 -16.77
N GLU A 207 -11.42 2.01 -17.85
CA GLU A 207 -12.38 1.38 -18.73
C GLU A 207 -12.97 0.13 -18.07
N ILE A 208 -14.33 0.03 -18.05
CA ILE A 208 -15.06 -0.97 -17.25
C ILE A 208 -14.85 -2.42 -17.70
N ASP A 209 -14.82 -2.68 -19.01
CA ASP A 209 -14.68 -4.06 -19.52
C ASP A 209 -13.26 -4.57 -19.28
N THR A 210 -12.26 -3.72 -19.46
CA THR A 210 -10.86 -4.00 -19.13
C THR A 210 -10.69 -4.24 -17.62
N ALA A 211 -11.34 -3.41 -16.78
CA ALA A 211 -11.31 -3.58 -15.33
C ALA A 211 -11.90 -4.94 -14.90
N ARG A 212 -13.07 -5.31 -15.42
CA ARG A 212 -13.71 -6.60 -15.16
C ARG A 212 -12.82 -7.77 -15.59
N GLN A 213 -12.27 -7.70 -16.79
CA GLN A 213 -11.38 -8.74 -17.30
C GLN A 213 -10.14 -8.91 -16.42
N GLN A 214 -9.51 -7.82 -16.03
CA GLN A 214 -8.31 -7.84 -15.17
C GLN A 214 -8.59 -8.38 -13.77
N LEU A 215 -9.73 -7.99 -13.16
CA LEU A 215 -10.15 -8.48 -11.84
C LEU A 215 -10.50 -9.96 -11.88
N ASN A 216 -11.24 -10.42 -12.89
CA ASN A 216 -11.54 -11.83 -13.09
C ASN A 216 -10.27 -12.67 -13.26
N LEU A 217 -9.31 -12.19 -14.05
CA LEU A 217 -8.01 -12.84 -14.22
C LEU A 217 -7.23 -12.88 -12.89
N GLN A 218 -7.25 -11.79 -12.13
CA GLN A 218 -6.57 -11.69 -10.84
C GLN A 218 -7.11 -12.68 -9.82
N PHE A 219 -8.44 -12.83 -9.74
CA PHE A 219 -9.10 -13.71 -8.77
C PHE A 219 -9.30 -15.13 -9.28
N GLY A 220 -9.05 -15.40 -10.55
CA GLY A 220 -9.27 -16.71 -11.16
C GLY A 220 -10.76 -17.08 -11.30
N THR A 221 -11.62 -16.09 -11.52
CA THR A 221 -13.08 -16.24 -11.60
C THR A 221 -13.60 -15.90 -12.99
N ARG A 222 -14.82 -16.36 -13.31
CA ARG A 222 -15.50 -16.03 -14.58
C ARG A 222 -16.21 -14.68 -14.51
N ASP A 223 -16.71 -14.33 -13.33
CA ASP A 223 -17.43 -13.10 -13.06
C ASP A 223 -17.13 -12.61 -11.63
N LEU A 224 -17.68 -11.49 -11.25
CA LEU A 224 -17.50 -10.85 -9.94
C LEU A 224 -18.73 -10.99 -9.03
N VAL A 225 -19.72 -11.77 -9.44
CA VAL A 225 -20.99 -11.97 -8.69
C VAL A 225 -20.71 -12.53 -7.30
N GLY A 226 -19.80 -13.50 -7.17
CA GLY A 226 -19.41 -14.10 -5.88
C GLY A 226 -18.83 -13.11 -4.87
N PHE A 227 -18.30 -11.97 -5.33
CA PHE A 227 -17.80 -10.89 -4.47
C PHE A 227 -18.88 -9.82 -4.16
N GLY A 228 -20.06 -9.89 -4.81
CA GLY A 228 -21.14 -8.92 -4.64
C GLY A 228 -20.85 -7.53 -5.19
N VAL A 229 -19.93 -7.41 -6.17
CA VAL A 229 -19.47 -6.14 -6.76
C VAL A 229 -19.83 -5.99 -8.24
N GLU A 230 -20.51 -6.96 -8.83
CA GLU A 230 -20.81 -7.01 -10.27
C GLU A 230 -21.48 -5.74 -10.81
N ASN A 231 -22.36 -5.14 -10.02
CA ASN A 231 -23.12 -3.94 -10.40
C ASN A 231 -22.45 -2.61 -10.02
N ALA A 232 -21.29 -2.66 -9.36
CA ALA A 232 -20.57 -1.47 -8.90
C ALA A 232 -19.66 -0.91 -10.00
N SER A 233 -20.24 -0.47 -11.12
CA SER A 233 -19.48 -0.11 -12.32
C SER A 233 -18.44 0.99 -12.08
N ARG A 234 -18.79 2.05 -11.34
CA ARG A 234 -17.86 3.14 -11.02
C ARG A 234 -16.72 2.67 -10.12
N GLY A 235 -17.08 1.90 -9.08
CA GLY A 235 -16.10 1.28 -8.18
C GLY A 235 -15.15 0.33 -8.91
N LEU A 236 -15.65 -0.45 -9.86
CA LEU A 236 -14.86 -1.36 -10.68
C LEU A 236 -13.90 -0.61 -11.62
N CYS A 237 -14.30 0.53 -12.21
CA CYS A 237 -13.38 1.38 -12.99
C CYS A 237 -12.20 1.83 -12.14
N ALA A 238 -12.44 2.34 -10.93
CA ALA A 238 -11.38 2.71 -10.01
C ALA A 238 -10.52 1.51 -9.57
N ALA A 239 -11.14 0.35 -9.31
CA ALA A 239 -10.43 -0.87 -8.93
C ALA A 239 -9.54 -1.42 -10.06
N GLY A 240 -9.98 -1.32 -11.31
CA GLY A 240 -9.20 -1.70 -12.49
C GLY A 240 -7.93 -0.87 -12.62
N CYS A 241 -8.04 0.45 -12.58
CA CYS A 241 -6.90 1.36 -12.60
C CYS A 241 -5.91 1.05 -11.48
N LEU A 242 -6.42 0.85 -10.26
CA LEU A 242 -5.61 0.54 -9.10
C LEU A 242 -4.84 -0.77 -9.27
N LEU A 243 -5.51 -1.84 -9.72
CA LEU A 243 -4.86 -3.13 -9.95
C LEU A 243 -3.80 -3.05 -11.06
N GLN A 244 -4.08 -2.33 -12.15
CA GLN A 244 -3.11 -2.11 -13.23
C GLN A 244 -1.87 -1.38 -12.69
N TYR A 245 -2.06 -0.31 -11.94
CA TYR A 245 -0.96 0.46 -11.34
C TYR A 245 -0.07 -0.40 -10.44
N VAL A 246 -0.67 -1.26 -9.61
CA VAL A 246 0.09 -2.16 -8.74
C VAL A 246 0.88 -3.18 -9.54
N LYS A 247 0.31 -3.75 -10.62
CA LYS A 247 1.04 -4.67 -11.52
C LYS A 247 2.22 -3.99 -12.19
N ASP A 248 2.04 -2.75 -12.65
CA ASP A 248 3.09 -1.98 -13.33
C ASP A 248 4.24 -1.60 -12.37
N THR A 249 3.92 -1.30 -11.11
CA THR A 249 4.90 -0.90 -10.11
C THR A 249 5.63 -2.07 -9.47
N GLN A 250 4.90 -3.14 -9.11
CA GLN A 250 5.51 -4.30 -8.45
C GLN A 250 6.19 -5.26 -9.45
N ARG A 251 5.76 -5.29 -10.71
CA ARG A 251 6.31 -6.13 -11.78
C ARG A 251 6.40 -7.62 -11.42
N THR A 252 5.54 -8.07 -10.53
CA THR A 252 5.44 -9.46 -10.06
C THR A 252 3.99 -9.88 -9.94
N SER A 253 3.75 -11.19 -9.82
CA SER A 253 2.43 -11.71 -9.51
C SER A 253 1.99 -11.27 -8.10
N LEU A 254 0.69 -11.10 -7.90
CA LEU A 254 0.07 -10.63 -6.67
C LEU A 254 -0.86 -11.69 -6.04
N PRO A 255 -0.36 -12.90 -5.72
CA PRO A 255 -1.22 -14.03 -5.36
C PRO A 255 -1.91 -13.87 -4.00
N HIS A 256 -1.52 -12.89 -3.20
CA HIS A 256 -2.16 -12.54 -1.93
C HIS A 256 -3.41 -11.65 -2.10
N ILE A 257 -3.59 -11.03 -3.26
CA ILE A 257 -4.80 -10.26 -3.57
C ILE A 257 -5.82 -11.21 -4.20
N ARG A 258 -6.72 -11.75 -3.36
CA ARG A 258 -7.63 -12.85 -3.73
C ARG A 258 -9.10 -12.48 -3.77
N SER A 259 -9.46 -11.32 -3.28
CA SER A 259 -10.85 -10.90 -3.18
C SER A 259 -10.97 -9.38 -3.20
N ILE A 260 -12.16 -8.93 -3.54
CA ILE A 260 -12.57 -7.53 -3.45
C ILE A 260 -13.90 -7.46 -2.71
N THR A 261 -14.08 -6.41 -1.90
CA THR A 261 -15.28 -6.27 -1.07
C THR A 261 -15.93 -4.92 -1.31
N MET A 262 -17.25 -4.91 -1.46
CA MET A 262 -18.03 -3.67 -1.51
C MET A 262 -18.22 -3.09 -0.11
N GLU A 263 -17.80 -1.85 0.11
CA GLU A 263 -18.15 -1.08 1.31
C GLU A 263 -19.42 -0.29 1.05
N ARG A 264 -20.48 -0.61 1.80
CA ARG A 264 -21.78 0.07 1.69
C ARG A 264 -21.95 1.01 2.87
N GLN A 265 -22.33 2.25 2.59
CA GLN A 265 -22.56 3.24 3.64
C GLN A 265 -23.61 2.80 4.67
N GLN A 266 -24.64 2.09 4.23
CA GLN A 266 -25.70 1.61 5.10
C GLN A 266 -25.25 0.63 6.19
N ASP A 267 -24.07 0.01 6.04
CA ASP A 267 -23.57 -0.99 6.99
C ASP A 267 -22.90 -0.37 8.22
N SER A 268 -22.59 0.94 8.16
CA SER A 268 -21.94 1.67 9.24
C SER A 268 -22.65 2.99 9.56
N ILE A 269 -22.30 3.58 10.71
CA ILE A 269 -22.73 4.92 11.07
C ILE A 269 -22.00 5.91 10.15
N ILE A 270 -22.77 6.74 9.46
CA ILE A 270 -22.24 7.75 8.55
C ILE A 270 -21.68 8.91 9.39
N MET A 271 -20.45 9.25 9.12
CA MET A 271 -19.77 10.42 9.70
C MET A 271 -19.18 11.23 8.55
N ASP A 272 -19.50 12.51 8.49
CA ASP A 272 -18.90 13.42 7.53
C ASP A 272 -17.43 13.73 7.86
N ALA A 273 -16.74 14.43 6.98
CA ALA A 273 -15.33 14.76 7.13
C ALA A 273 -15.07 15.69 8.34
N ALA A 274 -15.98 16.64 8.60
CA ALA A 274 -15.88 17.57 9.72
C ALA A 274 -16.05 16.84 11.05
N THR A 275 -17.07 15.99 11.17
CA THR A 275 -17.31 15.14 12.36
C THR A 275 -16.11 14.26 12.66
N ARG A 276 -15.54 13.57 11.66
CA ARG A 276 -14.34 12.72 11.84
C ARG A 276 -13.15 13.51 12.37
N ARG A 277 -12.92 14.69 11.79
CA ARG A 277 -11.84 15.57 12.22
C ARG A 277 -12.02 16.07 13.65
N ASN A 278 -13.23 16.49 13.99
CA ASN A 278 -13.53 17.05 15.32
C ASN A 278 -13.54 15.99 16.42
N LEU A 279 -13.87 14.74 16.09
CA LEU A 279 -13.79 13.61 17.03
C LEU A 279 -12.36 13.10 17.26
N GLU A 280 -11.39 13.58 16.49
CA GLU A 280 -9.98 13.18 16.60
C GLU A 280 -9.81 11.66 16.76
N ILE A 281 -10.46 10.88 15.89
CA ILE A 281 -10.56 9.42 16.03
C ILE A 281 -9.17 8.78 15.99
N THR A 282 -8.37 9.09 14.98
CA THR A 282 -7.00 8.52 14.80
C THR A 282 -5.94 9.59 14.55
N GLN A 283 -6.37 10.83 14.33
CA GLN A 283 -5.49 11.96 14.09
C GLN A 283 -6.06 13.18 14.81
N ASN A 284 -5.22 13.89 15.58
CA ASN A 284 -5.62 15.12 16.26
C ASN A 284 -5.61 16.33 15.30
N LEU A 285 -6.15 17.46 15.75
CA LEU A 285 -6.25 18.68 14.93
C LEU A 285 -4.89 19.23 14.46
N ALA A 286 -3.81 18.93 15.19
CA ALA A 286 -2.45 19.29 14.82
C ALA A 286 -1.80 18.31 13.82
N GLY A 287 -2.49 17.21 13.45
CA GLY A 287 -2.00 16.20 12.52
C GLY A 287 -1.23 15.05 13.17
N GLY A 288 -1.05 15.05 14.50
CA GLY A 288 -0.43 13.97 15.27
C GLY A 288 -1.42 12.84 15.61
N VAL A 289 -0.90 11.79 16.25
CA VAL A 289 -1.69 10.63 16.71
C VAL A 289 -1.91 10.64 18.23
N GLU A 290 -1.23 11.52 18.95
CA GLU A 290 -1.29 11.62 20.40
C GLU A 290 -2.65 12.15 20.87
N ASN A 291 -3.14 11.64 21.99
CA ASN A 291 -4.41 12.05 22.62
C ASN A 291 -5.65 11.85 21.74
N THR A 292 -5.57 11.00 20.71
CA THR A 292 -6.71 10.63 19.89
C THR A 292 -7.54 9.54 20.57
N LEU A 293 -8.82 9.37 20.14
CA LEU A 293 -9.67 8.29 20.63
C LEU A 293 -8.99 6.92 20.48
N ALA A 294 -8.37 6.67 19.32
CA ALA A 294 -7.64 5.43 19.07
C ALA A 294 -6.45 5.27 20.00
N ALA A 295 -5.69 6.34 20.29
CA ALA A 295 -4.53 6.27 21.17
C ALA A 295 -4.92 5.89 22.62
N VAL A 296 -6.08 6.36 23.09
CA VAL A 296 -6.60 6.03 24.42
C VAL A 296 -7.12 4.60 24.49
N LEU A 297 -7.78 4.11 23.44
CA LEU A 297 -8.42 2.80 23.42
C LEU A 297 -7.50 1.66 22.98
N ASP A 298 -6.40 1.94 22.29
CA ASP A 298 -5.53 0.92 21.70
C ASP A 298 -4.63 0.25 22.75
N CYS A 299 -5.20 -0.69 23.49
CA CYS A 299 -4.49 -1.62 24.37
C CYS A 299 -4.16 -2.95 23.66
N THR A 300 -4.26 -3.01 22.33
CA THR A 300 -3.99 -4.23 21.57
C THR A 300 -2.51 -4.60 21.62
N VAL A 301 -2.24 -5.91 21.68
CA VAL A 301 -0.87 -6.44 21.81
C VAL A 301 -0.28 -6.91 20.46
N THR A 302 -1.07 -6.84 19.39
CA THR A 302 -0.64 -7.18 18.02
C THR A 302 -0.84 -6.02 17.07
N PRO A 303 0.04 -5.85 16.04
CA PRO A 303 -0.15 -4.84 15.01
C PRO A 303 -1.46 -4.99 14.24
N MET A 304 -1.84 -6.24 13.91
CA MET A 304 -3.10 -6.56 13.24
C MET A 304 -4.32 -6.12 14.06
N GLY A 305 -4.28 -6.34 15.39
CA GLY A 305 -5.33 -5.92 16.32
C GLY A 305 -5.49 -4.39 16.34
N SER A 306 -4.38 -3.66 16.39
CA SER A 306 -4.38 -2.20 16.35
C SER A 306 -4.99 -1.66 15.05
N ARG A 307 -4.58 -2.21 13.90
CA ARG A 307 -5.17 -1.83 12.60
C ARG A 307 -6.67 -2.16 12.53
N MET A 308 -7.08 -3.30 13.07
CA MET A 308 -8.49 -3.69 13.13
C MET A 308 -9.31 -2.76 14.02
N LEU A 309 -8.80 -2.40 15.21
CA LEU A 309 -9.46 -1.47 16.12
C LEU A 309 -9.69 -0.11 15.43
N LYS A 310 -8.68 0.45 14.79
CA LYS A 310 -8.79 1.73 14.08
C LYS A 310 -9.84 1.67 12.95
N ARG A 311 -9.88 0.56 12.20
CA ARG A 311 -10.92 0.35 11.18
C ARG A 311 -12.31 0.32 11.79
N TRP A 312 -12.50 -0.33 12.94
CA TRP A 312 -13.79 -0.36 13.65
C TRP A 312 -14.23 1.02 14.15
N LEU A 313 -13.28 1.82 14.66
CA LEU A 313 -13.55 3.18 15.09
C LEU A 313 -13.95 4.09 13.92
N HIS A 314 -13.36 3.90 12.76
CA HIS A 314 -13.70 4.64 11.55
C HIS A 314 -15.02 4.20 10.90
N MET A 315 -15.45 2.96 11.13
CA MET A 315 -16.67 2.38 10.56
C MET A 315 -17.48 1.66 11.65
N PRO A 316 -18.10 2.40 12.60
CA PRO A 316 -18.95 1.80 13.61
C PRO A 316 -20.14 1.08 12.97
N VAL A 317 -20.29 -0.21 13.26
CA VAL A 317 -21.31 -1.07 12.66
C VAL A 317 -22.71 -0.66 13.13
N ARG A 318 -23.68 -0.63 12.22
CA ARG A 318 -25.10 -0.37 12.54
C ARG A 318 -25.87 -1.62 12.94
N ASN A 319 -25.43 -2.79 12.52
CA ASN A 319 -26.10 -4.05 12.81
C ASN A 319 -26.00 -4.38 14.31
N THR A 320 -27.14 -4.33 14.99
CA THR A 320 -27.25 -4.55 16.44
C THR A 320 -26.91 -5.98 16.85
N ASP A 321 -27.11 -6.96 15.99
CA ASP A 321 -26.78 -8.35 16.30
C ASP A 321 -25.28 -8.56 16.34
N ILE A 322 -24.54 -7.97 15.38
CA ILE A 322 -23.08 -7.94 15.41
C ILE A 322 -22.56 -7.24 16.67
N LEU A 323 -23.18 -6.09 17.05
CA LEU A 323 -22.79 -5.38 18.27
C LEU A 323 -23.03 -6.21 19.51
N ARG A 324 -24.18 -6.88 19.63
CA ARG A 324 -24.48 -7.77 20.76
C ARG A 324 -23.50 -8.94 20.82
N GLU A 325 -23.18 -9.56 19.69
CA GLU A 325 -22.19 -10.65 19.60
C GLU A 325 -20.81 -10.17 20.08
N ARG A 326 -20.36 -9.00 19.64
CA ARG A 326 -19.09 -8.40 20.10
C ARG A 326 -19.11 -8.15 21.61
N GLN A 327 -20.20 -7.57 22.16
CA GLN A 327 -20.34 -7.30 23.59
C GLN A 327 -20.35 -8.61 24.41
N GLN A 328 -21.06 -9.63 23.95
CA GLN A 328 -21.06 -10.95 24.59
C GLN A 328 -19.67 -11.58 24.58
N THR A 329 -18.95 -11.45 23.45
CA THR A 329 -17.58 -11.95 23.32
C THR A 329 -16.63 -11.23 24.29
N ILE A 330 -16.72 -9.90 24.39
CA ILE A 330 -15.92 -9.10 25.33
C ILE A 330 -16.22 -9.55 26.78
N GLY A 331 -17.50 -9.62 27.17
CA GLY A 331 -17.89 -10.09 28.49
C GLY A 331 -17.42 -11.52 28.79
N ALA A 332 -17.38 -12.38 27.75
CA ALA A 332 -16.88 -13.74 27.87
C ALA A 332 -15.37 -13.83 28.13
N LEU A 333 -14.61 -12.89 27.61
CA LEU A 333 -13.15 -12.87 27.66
C LEU A 333 -12.60 -12.02 28.79
N GLN A 334 -13.41 -11.21 29.45
CA GLN A 334 -12.98 -10.21 30.42
C GLN A 334 -12.10 -10.80 31.51
N ASP A 335 -12.48 -11.95 32.08
CA ASP A 335 -11.73 -12.61 33.16
C ASP A 335 -10.47 -13.35 32.68
N THR A 336 -10.34 -13.57 31.37
CA THR A 336 -9.25 -14.35 30.77
C THR A 336 -8.23 -13.49 29.99
N VAL A 337 -8.39 -12.18 30.00
CA VAL A 337 -7.52 -11.25 29.25
C VAL A 337 -6.06 -11.39 29.66
N SER A 338 -5.78 -11.50 30.97
CA SER A 338 -4.43 -11.67 31.50
C SER A 338 -3.72 -12.93 31.01
N GLU A 339 -4.45 -13.98 30.68
CA GLU A 339 -3.92 -15.25 30.16
C GLU A 339 -3.80 -15.21 28.63
N LEU A 340 -4.71 -14.53 27.94
CA LEU A 340 -4.73 -14.45 26.50
C LEU A 340 -3.68 -13.47 25.93
N GLN A 341 -3.47 -12.34 26.58
CA GLN A 341 -2.51 -11.34 26.09
C GLN A 341 -1.09 -11.86 25.87
N PRO A 342 -0.49 -12.66 26.80
CA PRO A 342 0.84 -13.24 26.56
C PRO A 342 0.92 -14.14 25.34
N VAL A 343 -0.15 -14.90 25.06
CA VAL A 343 -0.24 -15.76 23.87
C VAL A 343 -0.35 -14.91 22.61
N LEU A 344 -1.20 -13.89 22.61
CA LEU A 344 -1.36 -12.99 21.47
C LEU A 344 -0.08 -12.23 21.14
N ARG A 345 0.74 -11.86 22.14
CA ARG A 345 2.05 -11.20 21.92
C ARG A 345 3.05 -12.06 21.13
N GLN A 346 2.85 -13.38 21.12
CA GLN A 346 3.70 -14.30 20.37
C GLN A 346 3.28 -14.39 18.88
N VAL A 347 2.10 -13.87 18.53
CA VAL A 347 1.60 -13.86 17.16
C VAL A 347 2.26 -12.73 16.38
N GLY A 348 3.03 -13.06 15.35
CA GLY A 348 3.62 -12.10 14.42
C GLY A 348 2.58 -11.40 13.55
N ASP A 349 3.01 -10.39 12.78
CA ASP A 349 2.15 -9.72 11.81
C ASP A 349 1.91 -10.59 10.57
N LEU A 350 1.05 -11.59 10.73
CA LEU A 350 0.80 -12.61 9.71
C LEU A 350 0.26 -12.03 8.42
N GLU A 351 -0.58 -11.00 8.47
CA GLU A 351 -1.08 -10.31 7.26
C GLU A 351 0.09 -9.84 6.39
N ARG A 352 1.03 -9.10 6.99
CA ARG A 352 2.19 -8.52 6.28
C ARG A 352 3.24 -9.56 5.91
N ILE A 353 3.47 -10.55 6.76
CA ILE A 353 4.40 -11.65 6.47
C ILE A 353 3.92 -12.44 5.25
N LEU A 354 2.63 -12.81 5.19
CA LEU A 354 2.08 -13.55 4.06
C LEU A 354 2.12 -12.75 2.75
N ALA A 355 1.89 -11.44 2.81
CA ALA A 355 2.03 -10.57 1.64
C ALA A 355 3.49 -10.53 1.13
N ARG A 356 4.48 -10.39 2.04
CA ARG A 356 5.90 -10.43 1.66
C ARG A 356 6.33 -11.78 1.09
N LEU A 357 5.80 -12.88 1.62
CA LEU A 357 6.02 -14.22 1.04
C LEU A 357 5.48 -14.29 -0.39
N ALA A 358 4.28 -13.81 -0.60
CA ALA A 358 3.65 -13.79 -1.93
C ALA A 358 4.43 -12.92 -2.93
N LEU A 359 4.95 -11.78 -2.47
CA LEU A 359 5.76 -10.85 -3.27
C LEU A 359 7.23 -11.29 -3.38
N ARG A 360 7.64 -12.39 -2.75
CA ARG A 360 9.04 -12.90 -2.70
C ARG A 360 10.04 -11.92 -2.09
N THR A 361 9.58 -11.09 -1.16
CA THR A 361 10.41 -10.11 -0.42
C THR A 361 10.57 -10.48 1.05
N ALA A 362 10.06 -11.64 1.47
CA ALA A 362 10.17 -12.13 2.85
C ALA A 362 11.62 -12.38 3.25
N ARG A 363 11.94 -12.01 4.48
CA ARG A 363 13.25 -12.23 5.11
C ARG A 363 13.22 -13.52 5.95
N PRO A 364 14.38 -14.12 6.28
CA PRO A 364 14.43 -15.28 7.18
C PRO A 364 13.69 -15.08 8.50
N ARG A 365 13.73 -13.86 9.06
CA ARG A 365 12.99 -13.48 10.28
C ARG A 365 11.48 -13.62 10.11
N ASP A 366 10.93 -13.28 8.95
CA ASP A 366 9.50 -13.43 8.68
C ASP A 366 9.05 -14.90 8.75
N LEU A 367 9.88 -15.79 8.20
CA LEU A 367 9.63 -17.24 8.25
C LEU A 367 9.73 -17.78 9.68
N CYS A 368 10.70 -17.30 10.47
CA CYS A 368 10.79 -17.66 11.88
C CYS A 368 9.54 -17.22 12.65
N LEU A 369 9.10 -15.97 12.48
CA LEU A 369 7.90 -15.45 13.14
C LEU A 369 6.64 -16.20 12.70
N LEU A 370 6.52 -16.58 11.42
CA LEU A 370 5.41 -17.38 10.93
C LEU A 370 5.38 -18.76 11.61
N TYR A 371 6.54 -19.42 11.69
CA TYR A 371 6.66 -20.76 12.29
C TYR A 371 6.43 -20.77 13.80
N THR A 372 6.91 -19.75 14.51
CA THR A 372 6.80 -19.65 15.98
C THR A 372 5.49 -19.04 16.45
N SER A 373 4.68 -18.47 15.55
CA SER A 373 3.36 -17.94 15.90
C SER A 373 2.43 -19.06 16.37
N PRO A 374 1.75 -18.92 17.53
CA PRO A 374 0.82 -19.93 18.04
C PRO A 374 -0.28 -20.23 17.02
N SER A 375 -0.54 -21.51 16.79
CA SER A 375 -1.57 -21.98 15.88
C SER A 375 -2.74 -22.59 16.65
N PRO A 376 -4.00 -22.43 16.22
CA PRO A 376 -5.13 -23.15 16.78
C PRO A 376 -4.98 -24.69 16.70
N ARG A 377 -4.05 -25.19 15.87
CA ARG A 377 -3.72 -26.61 15.78
C ARG A 377 -2.75 -27.07 16.87
N ASP A 378 -2.08 -26.16 17.57
CA ASP A 378 -1.22 -26.52 18.69
C ASP A 378 -2.09 -26.99 19.85
N ARG A 379 -1.89 -28.23 20.28
CA ARG A 379 -2.77 -28.92 21.25
C ARG A 379 -2.99 -28.12 22.54
N ALA A 380 -1.98 -27.38 23.01
CA ALA A 380 -2.08 -26.56 24.21
C ALA A 380 -3.07 -25.39 24.05
N VAL A 381 -3.04 -24.70 22.88
CA VAL A 381 -3.91 -23.54 22.58
C VAL A 381 -5.35 -23.99 22.32
N ILE A 382 -5.54 -25.11 21.61
CA ILE A 382 -6.88 -25.71 21.35
C ILE A 382 -7.51 -26.15 22.65
N SER A 383 -6.73 -26.82 23.52
CA SER A 383 -7.24 -27.32 24.81
C SER A 383 -7.76 -26.18 25.69
N TYR A 384 -7.06 -25.02 25.67
CA TYR A 384 -7.42 -23.84 26.46
C TYR A 384 -8.65 -23.12 25.91
N ALA A 385 -8.68 -22.83 24.60
CA ALA A 385 -9.81 -22.17 23.95
C ALA A 385 -11.10 -23.02 24.02
N VAL A 386 -10.99 -24.34 23.81
CA VAL A 386 -12.11 -25.28 23.93
C VAL A 386 -12.57 -25.44 25.39
N PHE A 387 -11.65 -25.40 26.36
CA PHE A 387 -11.96 -25.41 27.77
C PHE A 387 -12.75 -24.18 28.22
N CYS A 388 -12.33 -22.98 27.78
CA CYS A 388 -13.04 -21.73 28.04
C CYS A 388 -14.45 -21.72 27.43
N LEU A 389 -14.61 -22.21 26.21
CA LEU A 389 -15.91 -22.29 25.53
C LEU A 389 -16.82 -23.38 26.17
N LYS A 390 -16.27 -24.50 26.64
CA LYS A 390 -17.04 -25.55 27.33
C LYS A 390 -17.48 -25.13 28.72
N LYS A 391 -16.65 -24.39 29.48
CA LYS A 391 -16.99 -23.92 30.82
C LYS A 391 -18.21 -23.00 30.83
N LYS A 392 -18.47 -22.28 29.74
CA LYS A 392 -19.65 -21.40 29.60
C LYS A 392 -20.93 -22.11 29.18
N LYS A 393 -20.86 -23.20 28.43
CA LYS A 393 -22.07 -23.99 28.11
C LYS A 393 -22.69 -24.67 29.34
N ASN A 394 -21.88 -24.91 30.38
CA ASN A 394 -22.34 -25.57 31.61
C ASN A 394 -22.85 -24.61 32.71
N HIS A 395 -22.82 -23.29 32.48
CA HIS A 395 -23.34 -22.28 33.42
C HIS A 395 -24.69 -21.66 32.97
N ASN A 396 -25.25 -22.16 31.85
CA ASN A 396 -26.56 -21.73 31.31
C ASN A 396 -27.56 -22.88 31.25
N ILE A 397 -27.53 -23.81 32.26
CA ILE A 397 -28.58 -24.76 32.54
C ILE A 397 -29.10 -24.48 33.95
#